data_ee0ccc4cec11fe2f0ecf65cb12688649
#
_entry.id   ee0ccc4cec11fe2f0ecf65cb12688649
#
_cell.length_a   1.000
_cell.length_b   1.000
_cell.length_c   1.000
_cell.angle_alpha   90.00
_cell.angle_beta   90.00
_cell.angle_gamma   90.00
#
_symmetry.space_group_name_H-M   'P 1'
#
loop_
_entity.id
_entity.type
_entity.pdbx_description
1 polymer ?
#
loop_
_entity_poly.entity_id
_entity_poly.type
_entity_poly.pdbx_seq_one_letter_code
_entity_poly.pdbx_strand_id
1 'polypeptide(L)'
;MFNSTRCKGFKTLFAVLVIASFATAPLALAHDPAEHGKENLSAGAEKTVTGEIVDMMCYVDHNAIGEEHGKSCGAKCIKSGGPVGIVSDGKAYLVVGEHKPMNDQLAEYCGKTVTLKGKAAERGGIALLENAEVVKK
;
A
#
# COMPACT_ATOMS: atom_id res chain seq x y z
N MET A 1 -70.67 11.38 -26.08
CA MET A 1 -70.78 12.66 -26.77
C MET A 1 -69.39 12.97 -27.32
N PHE A 2 -69.23 12.69 -28.62
CA PHE A 2 -69.03 13.67 -29.70
C PHE A 2 -67.82 14.60 -29.45
N ASN A 3 -66.78 14.72 -30.29
CA ASN A 3 -66.71 14.73 -31.77
C ASN A 3 -65.23 14.77 -32.14
N SER A 4 -64.69 13.94 -32.90
CA SER A 4 -64.35 14.05 -34.33
C SER A 4 -63.98 15.47 -34.88
N THR A 5 -62.75 15.58 -35.34
CA THR A 5 -62.38 16.16 -36.67
C THR A 5 -60.88 16.05 -36.87
N ARG A 6 -60.41 15.21 -37.65
CA ARG A 6 -59.91 15.12 -39.03
C ARG A 6 -59.37 16.47 -39.58
N CYS A 7 -58.06 16.55 -39.83
CA CYS A 7 -57.56 17.21 -41.03
C CYS A 7 -56.24 16.64 -41.50
N LYS A 8 -56.25 16.31 -42.74
CA LYS A 8 -55.20 15.75 -43.60
C LYS A 8 -54.17 16.81 -43.94
N GLY A 9 -52.94 16.41 -44.14
CA GLY A 9 -51.87 17.26 -44.68
C GLY A 9 -50.67 16.44 -45.02
N PHE A 10 -50.70 15.78 -46.08
CA PHE A 10 -49.73 15.09 -46.90
C PHE A 10 -48.71 16.12 -47.48
N LYS A 11 -47.38 15.85 -47.30
CA LYS A 11 -46.34 16.17 -48.32
C LYS A 11 -44.99 15.57 -47.89
N THR A 12 -44.72 14.49 -48.53
CA THR A 12 -43.55 14.02 -49.30
C THR A 12 -42.17 14.71 -49.08
N LEU A 13 -41.23 13.79 -48.97
CA LEU A 13 -39.88 13.74 -49.56
C LEU A 13 -38.80 14.56 -48.86
N PHE A 14 -37.85 13.89 -48.25
CA PHE A 14 -36.53 13.66 -48.83
C PHE A 14 -35.75 12.69 -47.90
N ALA A 15 -35.47 11.54 -48.47
CA ALA A 15 -34.51 10.59 -47.88
C ALA A 15 -33.12 11.17 -48.03
N VAL A 16 -32.47 11.43 -46.93
CA VAL A 16 -31.01 11.56 -46.92
C VAL A 16 -30.47 10.43 -46.01
N LEU A 17 -30.02 9.42 -46.69
CA LEU A 17 -29.32 8.27 -46.11
C LEU A 17 -27.92 8.71 -45.74
N VAL A 18 -27.70 9.20 -44.52
CA VAL A 18 -26.37 9.41 -43.99
C VAL A 18 -25.92 8.09 -43.39
N ILE A 19 -25.13 7.36 -44.15
CA ILE A 19 -24.40 6.21 -43.68
C ILE A 19 -23.29 6.75 -42.79
N ALA A 20 -23.54 6.83 -41.48
CA ALA A 20 -22.50 7.05 -40.50
C ALA A 20 -21.71 5.76 -40.38
N SER A 21 -20.56 5.70 -41.04
CA SER A 21 -19.56 4.68 -40.83
C SER A 21 -19.03 4.79 -39.38
N PHE A 22 -19.55 3.97 -38.48
CA PHE A 22 -18.94 3.78 -37.18
C PHE A 22 -17.61 3.05 -37.40
N ALA A 23 -16.53 3.80 -37.47
CA ALA A 23 -15.20 3.25 -37.29
C ALA A 23 -15.10 2.79 -35.84
N THR A 24 -15.26 1.49 -35.61
CA THR A 24 -14.91 0.84 -34.34
C THR A 24 -13.39 0.85 -34.24
N ALA A 25 -12.85 1.89 -33.62
CA ALA A 25 -11.47 1.86 -33.18
C ALA A 25 -11.36 0.78 -32.06
N PRO A 26 -10.43 -0.17 -32.16
CA PRO A 26 -10.16 -1.06 -31.05
C PRO A 26 -9.63 -0.20 -29.90
N LEU A 27 -10.34 -0.22 -28.76
CA LEU A 27 -9.84 0.30 -27.50
C LEU A 27 -8.69 -0.62 -27.07
N ALA A 28 -7.50 -0.37 -27.60
CA ALA A 28 -6.31 -0.92 -27.03
C ALA A 28 -6.17 -0.29 -25.66
N LEU A 29 -6.48 -1.07 -24.60
CA LEU A 29 -6.03 -0.79 -23.24
C LEU A 29 -4.50 -0.88 -23.27
N ALA A 30 -3.86 0.17 -23.78
CA ALA A 30 -2.46 0.37 -23.52
C ALA A 30 -2.36 0.69 -22.03
N HIS A 31 -1.97 -0.32 -21.24
CA HIS A 31 -1.48 -0.11 -19.91
C HIS A 31 -0.18 0.68 -20.08
N ASP A 32 -0.26 1.99 -19.88
CA ASP A 32 0.89 2.87 -19.95
C ASP A 32 1.75 2.62 -18.70
N PRO A 33 2.95 2.03 -18.83
CA PRO A 33 3.82 1.80 -17.68
C PRO A 33 4.43 3.10 -17.14
N ALA A 34 4.13 4.25 -17.72
CA ALA A 34 4.68 5.54 -17.32
C ALA A 34 3.86 6.27 -16.26
N GLU A 35 2.64 5.81 -15.93
CA GLU A 35 1.83 6.39 -14.85
C GLU A 35 2.06 5.76 -13.45
N HIS A 36 3.14 5.02 -13.24
CA HIS A 36 3.60 4.79 -11.89
C HIS A 36 4.16 6.09 -11.32
N GLY A 37 3.19 6.95 -11.00
CA GLY A 37 3.24 8.03 -10.04
C GLY A 37 4.57 8.76 -9.97
N LYS A 38 4.59 9.93 -10.53
CA LYS A 38 5.28 11.07 -9.91
C LYS A 38 4.57 11.46 -8.59
N GLU A 39 4.14 10.49 -7.81
CA GLU A 39 3.91 10.69 -6.40
C GLU A 39 5.28 10.86 -5.78
N ASN A 40 5.50 12.01 -5.18
CA ASN A 40 6.67 12.37 -4.42
C ASN A 40 7.24 11.13 -3.72
N LEU A 41 8.23 10.50 -4.36
CA LEU A 41 9.18 9.67 -3.67
C LEU A 41 9.88 10.65 -2.71
N SER A 42 9.36 10.80 -1.52
CA SER A 42 10.15 11.25 -0.41
C SER A 42 11.32 10.27 -0.36
N ALA A 43 12.40 10.63 -1.01
CA ALA A 43 13.66 9.90 -0.91
C ALA A 43 13.87 9.77 0.59
N GLY A 44 13.79 8.54 1.11
CA GLY A 44 13.70 8.30 2.53
C GLY A 44 14.79 9.09 3.25
N ALA A 45 14.37 9.91 4.22
CA ALA A 45 15.31 10.66 5.03
C ALA A 45 15.91 9.73 6.09
N GLU A 46 17.18 9.91 6.41
CA GLU A 46 17.76 9.26 7.59
C GLU A 46 16.95 9.60 8.83
N LYS A 47 16.56 8.58 9.56
CA LYS A 47 15.75 8.70 10.76
C LYS A 47 16.25 7.77 11.85
N THR A 48 16.23 8.25 13.07
CA THR A 48 16.41 7.42 14.26
C THR A 48 15.04 7.19 14.87
N VAL A 49 14.68 5.93 15.05
CA VAL A 49 13.39 5.48 15.59
C VAL A 49 13.66 4.70 16.86
N THR A 50 13.06 5.13 17.97
CA THR A 50 13.07 4.38 19.23
C THR A 50 11.68 3.83 19.46
N GLY A 51 11.56 2.52 19.62
CA GLY A 51 10.28 1.86 19.74
C GLY A 51 10.41 0.39 20.07
N GLU A 52 9.28 -0.29 20.12
CA GLU A 52 9.21 -1.72 20.40
C GLU A 52 9.38 -2.53 19.12
N ILE A 53 10.22 -3.56 19.16
CA ILE A 53 10.32 -4.56 18.10
C ILE A 53 9.15 -5.52 18.17
N VAL A 54 8.47 -5.71 17.06
CA VAL A 54 7.28 -6.55 16.95
C VAL A 54 7.38 -7.54 15.79
N ASP A 55 6.72 -8.67 15.92
CA ASP A 55 6.29 -9.46 14.77
C ASP A 55 5.11 -8.74 14.12
N MET A 56 5.26 -8.33 12.87
CA MET A 56 4.27 -7.50 12.19
C MET A 56 2.94 -8.22 11.94
N MET A 57 2.97 -9.54 11.79
CA MET A 57 1.74 -10.31 11.59
C MET A 57 0.90 -10.31 12.86
N CYS A 58 1.50 -10.69 13.98
CA CYS A 58 0.80 -10.70 15.26
C CYS A 58 0.41 -9.28 15.73
N TYR A 59 1.25 -8.28 15.44
CA TYR A 59 0.93 -6.90 15.76
C TYR A 59 -0.31 -6.40 15.00
N VAL A 60 -0.37 -6.62 13.69
CA VAL A 60 -1.47 -6.15 12.85
C VAL A 60 -2.77 -6.90 13.13
N ASP A 61 -2.69 -8.21 13.33
CA ASP A 61 -3.84 -9.09 13.48
C ASP A 61 -4.44 -9.03 14.90
N HIS A 62 -3.59 -8.96 15.93
CA HIS A 62 -4.00 -9.09 17.33
C HIS A 62 -3.55 -7.94 18.24
N ASN A 63 -2.91 -6.90 17.70
CA ASN A 63 -2.25 -5.87 18.51
C ASN A 63 -1.28 -6.45 19.55
N ALA A 64 -0.55 -7.48 19.15
CA ALA A 64 0.35 -8.22 20.04
C ALA A 64 1.65 -7.44 20.26
N ILE A 65 1.83 -6.97 21.48
CA ILE A 65 2.97 -6.17 21.96
C ILE A 65 3.48 -6.69 23.30
N GLY A 66 4.63 -6.18 23.71
CA GLY A 66 5.20 -6.41 25.04
C GLY A 66 6.06 -7.67 25.15
N GLU A 67 6.88 -7.69 26.19
CA GLU A 67 7.87 -8.75 26.41
C GLU A 67 7.28 -10.16 26.54
N GLU A 68 6.08 -10.28 27.08
CA GLU A 68 5.44 -11.58 27.25
C GLU A 68 5.14 -12.21 25.89
N HIS A 69 4.54 -11.43 24.97
CA HIS A 69 4.32 -11.87 23.60
C HIS A 69 5.66 -12.12 22.88
N GLY A 70 6.61 -11.22 23.03
CA GLY A 70 7.93 -11.35 22.44
C GLY A 70 8.60 -12.68 22.77
N LYS A 71 8.57 -13.09 24.04
CA LYS A 71 9.17 -14.35 24.53
C LYS A 71 8.37 -15.58 24.10
N SER A 72 7.05 -15.52 24.11
CA SER A 72 6.19 -16.69 23.88
C SER A 72 6.01 -17.02 22.40
N CYS A 73 5.78 -16.02 21.55
CA CYS A 73 5.43 -16.19 20.16
C CYS A 73 6.28 -15.33 19.22
N GLY A 74 6.34 -14.01 19.42
CA GLY A 74 6.88 -13.07 18.46
C GLY A 74 8.30 -13.36 17.98
N ALA A 75 9.22 -13.65 18.90
CA ALA A 75 10.60 -14.01 18.54
C ALA A 75 10.68 -15.26 17.66
N LYS A 76 9.81 -16.25 17.89
CA LYS A 76 9.76 -17.48 17.07
C LYS A 76 9.22 -17.18 15.68
N CYS A 77 8.17 -16.37 15.58
CA CYS A 77 7.59 -15.97 14.30
C CYS A 77 8.60 -15.21 13.45
N ILE A 78 9.32 -14.24 14.04
CA ILE A 78 10.38 -13.50 13.35
C ILE A 78 11.49 -14.46 12.89
N LYS A 79 11.98 -15.35 13.74
CA LYS A 79 13.02 -16.34 13.37
C LYS A 79 12.57 -17.30 12.27
N SER A 80 11.28 -17.56 12.16
CA SER A 80 10.69 -18.39 11.11
C SER A 80 10.46 -17.64 9.78
N GLY A 81 10.90 -16.38 9.67
CA GLY A 81 10.78 -15.58 8.46
C GLY A 81 9.59 -14.61 8.47
N GLY A 82 8.88 -14.49 9.58
CA GLY A 82 7.85 -13.45 9.75
C GLY A 82 8.43 -12.04 9.62
N PRO A 83 7.68 -11.08 9.07
CA PRO A 83 8.16 -9.71 8.89
C PRO A 83 8.35 -9.03 10.25
N VAL A 84 9.54 -8.45 10.46
CA VAL A 84 9.86 -7.70 11.67
C VAL A 84 9.59 -6.22 11.50
N GLY A 85 9.07 -5.59 12.54
CA GLY A 85 8.81 -4.16 12.57
C GLY A 85 9.23 -3.49 13.86
N ILE A 86 9.19 -2.17 13.86
CA ILE A 86 9.35 -1.33 15.04
C ILE A 86 8.13 -0.42 15.18
N VAL A 87 7.53 -0.40 16.36
CA VAL A 87 6.39 0.48 16.68
C VAL A 87 6.87 1.63 17.54
N SER A 88 6.68 2.83 17.06
CA SER A 88 7.04 4.07 17.74
C SER A 88 5.89 5.07 17.63
N ASP A 89 5.44 5.61 18.75
CA ASP A 89 4.37 6.63 18.80
C ASP A 89 3.11 6.26 18.00
N GLY A 90 2.70 4.98 18.06
CA GLY A 90 1.55 4.46 17.36
C GLY A 90 1.74 4.22 15.86
N LYS A 91 2.94 4.45 15.33
CA LYS A 91 3.30 4.15 13.94
C LYS A 91 4.19 2.91 13.86
N ALA A 92 3.80 1.98 13.01
CA ALA A 92 4.60 0.80 12.72
C ALA A 92 5.44 1.01 11.45
N TYR A 93 6.70 0.62 11.51
CA TYR A 93 7.62 0.58 10.38
C TYR A 93 8.05 -0.86 10.15
N LEU A 94 7.94 -1.33 8.92
CA LEU A 94 8.60 -2.56 8.51
C LEU A 94 10.11 -2.32 8.51
N VAL A 95 10.89 -3.23 9.08
CA VAL A 95 12.34 -3.05 9.24
C VAL A 95 13.11 -4.00 8.34
N VAL A 96 14.02 -3.44 7.53
CA VAL A 96 14.94 -4.21 6.70
C VAL A 96 16.34 -3.62 6.77
N GLY A 97 17.35 -4.45 6.64
CA GLY A 97 18.73 -4.03 6.46
C GLY A 97 19.00 -3.62 5.01
N GLU A 98 20.26 -3.60 4.62
CA GLU A 98 20.64 -3.32 3.24
C GLU A 98 20.19 -4.46 2.32
N HIS A 99 18.99 -4.31 1.75
CA HIS A 99 18.31 -5.30 0.90
C HIS A 99 18.21 -6.73 1.48
N LYS A 100 18.16 -6.85 2.79
CA LYS A 100 18.11 -8.13 3.50
C LYS A 100 17.24 -8.08 4.75
N PRO A 101 16.64 -9.21 5.14
CA PRO A 101 15.93 -9.30 6.42
C PRO A 101 16.85 -9.03 7.60
N MET A 102 16.30 -8.49 8.68
CA MET A 102 16.99 -8.32 9.95
C MET A 102 16.48 -9.30 11.04
N ASN A 103 15.80 -10.33 10.62
CA ASN A 103 15.13 -11.28 11.52
C ASN A 103 16.05 -11.87 12.57
N ASP A 104 17.22 -12.36 12.17
CA ASP A 104 18.18 -12.97 13.11
C ASP A 104 18.72 -11.97 14.15
N GLN A 105 18.84 -10.71 13.75
CA GLN A 105 19.35 -9.67 14.64
C GLN A 105 18.28 -9.11 15.57
N LEU A 106 17.03 -9.07 15.12
CA LEU A 106 15.97 -8.38 15.85
C LEU A 106 15.02 -9.31 16.61
N ALA A 107 15.01 -10.62 16.31
CA ALA A 107 14.12 -11.54 16.98
C ALA A 107 14.28 -11.57 18.52
N GLU A 108 15.51 -11.40 19.01
CA GLU A 108 15.80 -11.38 20.46
C GLU A 108 15.33 -10.09 21.16
N TYR A 109 15.03 -9.09 20.37
CA TYR A 109 14.50 -7.82 20.86
C TYR A 109 12.97 -7.73 20.75
N CYS A 110 12.31 -8.77 20.24
CA CYS A 110 10.85 -8.76 20.14
C CYS A 110 10.20 -8.49 21.49
N GLY A 111 9.30 -7.53 21.55
CA GLY A 111 8.66 -7.06 22.77
C GLY A 111 9.52 -6.09 23.61
N LYS A 112 10.71 -5.70 23.14
CA LYS A 112 11.61 -4.78 23.84
C LYS A 112 11.77 -3.48 23.06
N THR A 113 11.96 -2.41 23.79
CA THR A 113 12.29 -1.09 23.20
C THR A 113 13.75 -1.04 22.78
N VAL A 114 13.99 -0.72 21.51
CA VAL A 114 15.31 -0.49 20.95
C VAL A 114 15.33 0.82 20.16
N THR A 115 16.54 1.27 19.83
CA THR A 115 16.73 2.39 18.92
C THR A 115 17.37 1.89 17.63
N LEU A 116 16.70 2.14 16.52
CA LEU A 116 17.19 1.84 15.18
C LEU A 116 17.48 3.14 14.44
N LYS A 117 18.54 3.17 13.65
CA LYS A 117 18.81 4.20 12.67
C LYS A 117 18.68 3.61 11.28
N GLY A 118 18.05 4.32 10.36
CA GLY A 118 17.87 3.87 9.00
C GLY A 118 17.23 4.95 8.14
N LYS A 119 16.88 4.60 6.92
CA LYS A 119 16.23 5.49 5.99
C LYS A 119 14.73 5.21 6.01
N ALA A 120 13.95 6.19 6.43
CA ALA A 120 12.50 6.06 6.51
C ALA A 120 11.82 6.47 5.20
N ALA A 121 10.94 5.62 4.71
CA ALA A 121 10.10 5.88 3.54
C ALA A 121 8.67 5.42 3.82
N GLU A 122 7.70 5.99 3.11
CA GLU A 122 6.29 5.60 3.23
C GLU A 122 5.61 5.68 1.88
N ARG A 123 4.79 4.67 1.57
CA ARG A 123 3.93 4.67 0.39
C ARG A 123 2.67 3.83 0.66
N GLY A 124 1.51 4.36 0.25
CA GLY A 124 0.25 3.62 0.35
C GLY A 124 -0.12 3.19 1.77
N GLY A 125 0.30 3.96 2.78
CA GLY A 125 0.08 3.62 4.19
C GLY A 125 1.07 2.63 4.78
N ILE A 126 2.05 2.15 4.00
CA ILE A 126 3.10 1.26 4.47
C ILE A 126 4.35 2.09 4.76
N ALA A 127 4.78 2.09 6.02
CA ALA A 127 6.03 2.72 6.43
C ALA A 127 7.17 1.69 6.48
N LEU A 128 8.32 2.08 5.99
CA LEU A 128 9.53 1.27 5.90
C LEU A 128 10.68 2.00 6.60
N LEU A 129 11.50 1.26 7.33
CA LEU A 129 12.82 1.67 7.78
C LEU A 129 13.84 0.75 7.13
N GLU A 130 14.47 1.23 6.06
CA GLU A 130 15.46 0.48 5.29
C GLU A 130 16.89 0.84 5.72
N ASN A 131 17.84 -0.02 5.39
CA ASN A 131 19.23 0.10 5.84
C ASN A 131 19.33 0.28 7.36
N ALA A 132 18.42 -0.42 8.08
CA ALA A 132 18.31 -0.27 9.51
C ALA A 132 19.53 -0.86 10.24
N GLU A 133 19.96 -0.16 11.25
CA GLU A 133 21.04 -0.57 12.14
C GLU A 133 20.61 -0.36 13.59
N VAL A 134 20.99 -1.30 14.46
CA VAL A 134 20.77 -1.15 15.90
C VAL A 134 21.75 -0.15 16.47
N VAL A 135 21.23 0.93 17.05
CA VAL A 135 22.06 1.91 17.77
C VAL A 135 22.47 1.29 19.11
N LYS A 136 23.73 0.93 19.23
CA LYS A 136 24.28 0.45 20.51
C LYS A 136 24.36 1.64 21.49
N LYS A 137 23.74 1.46 22.66
CA LYS A 137 23.97 2.33 23.81
C LYS A 137 25.32 2.05 24.43
#